data_81b4eb42eb3a1a961c1dc0d90e68b057
#
_entry.id   81b4eb42eb3a1a961c1dc0d90e68b057
#
_cell.length_a   1.000
_cell.length_b   1.000
_cell.length_c   1.000
_cell.angle_alpha   90.00
_cell.angle_beta   90.00
_cell.angle_gamma   90.00
#
_symmetry.space_group_name_H-M   'P 1'
#
loop_
_entity.id
_entity.type
_entity.pdbx_description
1 polymer ?
#
loop_
_entity_poly.entity_id
_entity_poly.type
_entity_poly.pdbx_seq_one_letter_code
_entity_poly.pdbx_strand_id
1 'polypeptide(L)'
;MSFEDAHAAIRSDLVRQGERVQSLLLSAVEAWFDLDEDKANAAVLADDEIDHIDVEIERASVPLLAMGETDHARIRSVLTVVKLNNELERIADCGVNIAE
;
A
#
# COMPACT_ATOMS: atom_id res chain seq x y z
N MET A 1 1.12 -23.87 2.21
CA MET A 1 1.75 -22.81 1.38
C MET A 1 3.15 -22.56 1.88
N SER A 2 4.13 -22.53 1.00
CA SER A 2 5.52 -22.28 1.38
C SER A 2 5.74 -20.80 1.71
N PHE A 3 6.85 -20.51 2.40
CA PHE A 3 7.24 -19.13 2.67
C PHE A 3 7.43 -18.36 1.34
N GLU A 4 8.09 -18.95 0.36
CA GLU A 4 8.35 -18.32 -0.93
C GLU A 4 7.05 -17.96 -1.64
N ASP A 5 6.06 -18.84 -1.64
CA ASP A 5 4.77 -18.58 -2.28
C ASP A 5 4.01 -17.47 -1.57
N ALA A 6 3.96 -17.50 -0.25
CA ALA A 6 3.29 -16.49 0.55
C ALA A 6 4.00 -15.13 0.42
N HIS A 7 5.33 -15.13 0.43
CA HIS A 7 6.13 -13.92 0.25
C HIS A 7 5.91 -13.31 -1.13
N ALA A 8 5.87 -14.14 -2.18
CA ALA A 8 5.59 -13.67 -3.54
C ALA A 8 4.20 -13.04 -3.64
N ALA A 9 3.21 -13.60 -2.94
CA ALA A 9 1.85 -13.06 -2.92
C ALA A 9 1.81 -11.66 -2.29
N ILE A 10 2.42 -11.47 -1.11
CA ILE A 10 2.43 -10.14 -0.46
C ILE A 10 3.25 -9.14 -1.25
N ARG A 11 4.33 -9.57 -1.90
CA ARG A 11 5.14 -8.72 -2.77
C ARG A 11 4.30 -8.20 -3.94
N SER A 12 3.52 -9.08 -4.57
CA SER A 12 2.63 -8.71 -5.67
C SER A 12 1.56 -7.72 -5.19
N ASP A 13 0.99 -7.96 -4.01
CA ASP A 13 0.00 -7.05 -3.43
C ASP A 13 0.60 -5.68 -3.13
N LEU A 14 1.85 -5.65 -2.65
CA LEU A 14 2.55 -4.40 -2.38
C LEU A 14 2.79 -3.59 -3.66
N VAL A 15 3.17 -4.26 -4.76
CA VAL A 15 3.36 -3.59 -6.06
C VAL A 15 2.06 -2.96 -6.53
N ARG A 16 0.95 -3.69 -6.42
CA ARG A 16 -0.38 -3.17 -6.77
C ARG A 16 -0.76 -1.98 -5.90
N GLN A 17 -0.43 -2.04 -4.63
CA GLN A 17 -0.68 -0.94 -3.70
C GLN A 17 0.10 0.31 -4.14
N GLY A 18 1.35 0.15 -4.55
CA GLY A 18 2.15 1.24 -5.09
C GLY A 18 1.50 1.88 -6.32
N GLU A 19 0.93 1.07 -7.21
CA GLU A 19 0.22 1.55 -8.39
C GLU A 19 -1.03 2.35 -8.01
N ARG A 20 -1.78 1.89 -7.01
CA ARG A 20 -2.96 2.60 -6.50
C ARG A 20 -2.59 3.96 -5.91
N VAL A 21 -1.51 4.00 -5.13
CA VAL A 21 -1.02 5.25 -4.53
C VAL A 21 -0.58 6.22 -5.63
N GLN A 22 0.12 5.73 -6.64
CA GLN A 22 0.55 6.55 -7.78
C GLN A 22 -0.66 7.16 -8.50
N SER A 23 -1.69 6.37 -8.75
CA SER A 23 -2.93 6.84 -9.39
C SER A 23 -3.64 7.89 -8.53
N LEU A 24 -3.69 7.68 -7.23
CA LEU A 24 -4.29 8.62 -6.29
C LEU A 24 -3.56 9.95 -6.33
N LEU A 25 -2.23 9.94 -6.27
CA LEU A 25 -1.43 11.16 -6.31
C LEU A 25 -1.65 11.92 -7.61
N LEU A 26 -1.66 11.21 -8.73
CA LEU A 26 -1.90 11.84 -10.04
C LEU A 26 -3.27 12.50 -10.09
N SER A 27 -4.31 11.79 -9.62
CA SER A 27 -5.67 12.33 -9.57
C SER A 27 -5.76 13.55 -8.65
N ALA A 28 -5.09 13.53 -7.51
CA ALA A 28 -5.07 14.66 -6.57
C ALA A 28 -4.42 15.89 -7.17
N VAL A 29 -3.28 15.71 -7.84
CA VAL A 29 -2.57 16.82 -8.50
C VAL A 29 -3.38 17.39 -9.65
N GLU A 30 -3.97 16.53 -10.48
CA GLU A 30 -4.84 16.96 -11.58
C GLU A 30 -6.07 17.70 -11.07
N ALA A 31 -6.69 17.22 -9.99
CA ALA A 31 -7.83 17.87 -9.37
C ALA A 31 -7.49 19.28 -8.90
N TRP A 32 -6.30 19.44 -8.33
CA TRP A 32 -5.85 20.74 -7.85
C TRP A 32 -5.62 21.73 -9.01
N PHE A 33 -4.96 21.29 -10.09
CA PHE A 33 -4.70 22.14 -11.25
C PHE A 33 -5.97 22.44 -12.06
N ASP A 34 -6.85 21.47 -12.19
CA ASP A 34 -8.06 21.58 -13.02
C ASP A 34 -9.27 22.09 -12.22
N LEU A 35 -9.14 22.22 -10.89
CA LEU A 35 -10.24 22.56 -9.99
C LEU A 35 -11.42 21.60 -10.19
N ASP A 36 -11.13 20.31 -10.36
CA ASP A 36 -12.10 19.27 -10.67
C ASP A 36 -12.49 18.50 -9.39
N GLU A 37 -13.69 18.76 -8.88
CA GLU A 37 -14.22 18.13 -7.67
C GLU A 37 -14.39 16.61 -7.83
N ASP A 38 -14.73 16.14 -9.02
CA ASP A 38 -14.93 14.71 -9.27
C ASP A 38 -13.59 13.96 -9.12
N LYS A 39 -12.50 14.52 -9.63
CA LYS A 39 -11.17 13.93 -9.44
C LYS A 39 -10.74 13.97 -7.99
N ALA A 40 -11.02 15.05 -7.27
CA ALA A 40 -10.73 15.16 -5.85
C ALA A 40 -11.49 14.10 -5.06
N ASN A 41 -12.77 13.92 -5.32
CA ASN A 41 -13.59 12.91 -4.66
C ASN A 41 -13.11 11.49 -4.99
N ALA A 42 -12.68 11.25 -6.23
CA ALA A 42 -12.11 9.96 -6.63
C ALA A 42 -10.84 9.64 -5.86
N ALA A 43 -9.98 10.63 -5.61
CA ALA A 43 -8.77 10.45 -4.81
C ALA A 43 -9.11 10.08 -3.35
N VAL A 44 -10.10 10.74 -2.76
CA VAL A 44 -10.54 10.44 -1.39
C VAL A 44 -11.09 9.02 -1.29
N LEU A 45 -11.91 8.60 -2.26
CA LEU A 45 -12.45 7.24 -2.29
C LEU A 45 -11.35 6.19 -2.49
N ALA A 46 -10.35 6.49 -3.32
CA ALA A 46 -9.21 5.59 -3.54
C ALA A 46 -8.40 5.39 -2.24
N ASP A 47 -8.31 6.41 -1.40
CA ASP A 47 -7.61 6.32 -0.11
C ASP A 47 -8.30 5.30 0.82
N ASP A 48 -9.63 5.25 0.84
CA ASP A 48 -10.37 4.27 1.63
C ASP A 48 -10.03 2.84 1.20
N GLU A 49 -9.93 2.59 -0.10
CA GLU A 49 -9.54 1.29 -0.62
C GLU A 49 -8.09 0.95 -0.25
N ILE A 50 -7.19 1.93 -0.36
CA ILE A 50 -5.78 1.77 0.01
C ILE A 50 -5.64 1.41 1.48
N ASP A 51 -6.37 2.09 2.38
CA ASP A 51 -6.37 1.81 3.81
C ASP A 51 -6.84 0.38 4.10
N HIS A 52 -7.89 -0.07 3.42
CA HIS A 52 -8.41 -1.42 3.58
C HIS A 52 -7.38 -2.48 3.17
N ILE A 53 -6.73 -2.27 2.03
CA ILE A 53 -5.72 -3.18 1.49
C ILE A 53 -4.45 -3.15 2.34
N ASP A 54 -4.09 -2.00 2.91
CA ASP A 54 -2.97 -1.88 3.84
C ASP A 54 -3.12 -2.86 5.01
N VAL A 55 -4.31 -2.91 5.62
CA VAL A 55 -4.60 -3.85 6.71
C VAL A 55 -4.49 -5.30 6.24
N GLU A 56 -4.96 -5.60 5.03
CA GLU A 56 -4.87 -6.96 4.48
C GLU A 56 -3.41 -7.39 4.26
N ILE A 57 -2.56 -6.50 3.77
CA ILE A 57 -1.13 -6.77 3.57
C ILE A 57 -0.45 -7.03 4.91
N GLU A 58 -0.74 -6.22 5.93
CA GLU A 58 -0.20 -6.43 7.27
C GLU A 58 -0.62 -7.78 7.85
N ARG A 59 -1.91 -8.11 7.73
CA ARG A 59 -2.42 -9.40 8.21
C ARG A 59 -1.78 -10.58 7.50
N ALA A 60 -1.52 -10.45 6.20
CA ALA A 60 -0.87 -11.51 5.44
C ALA A 60 0.61 -11.66 5.81
N SER A 61 1.24 -10.60 6.29
CA SER A 61 2.65 -10.61 6.69
C SER A 61 2.91 -11.32 8.02
N VAL A 62 1.95 -11.25 8.95
CA VAL A 62 2.10 -11.86 10.28
C VAL A 62 2.33 -13.36 10.23
N PRO A 63 1.54 -14.17 9.47
CA PRO A 63 1.79 -15.61 9.38
C PRO A 63 3.17 -15.97 8.85
N LEU A 64 3.74 -15.13 7.98
CA LEU A 64 5.08 -15.37 7.45
C LEU A 64 6.13 -15.31 8.55
N LEU A 65 6.01 -14.36 9.47
CA LEU A 65 6.90 -14.26 10.63
C LEU A 65 6.67 -15.43 11.59
N ALA A 66 5.43 -15.90 11.70
CA ALA A 66 5.05 -16.97 12.61
C ALA A 66 5.40 -18.38 12.10
N MET A 67 5.87 -18.51 10.86
CA MET A 67 6.27 -19.81 10.27
C MET A 67 7.54 -20.40 10.89
N GLY A 68 8.04 -19.81 11.98
CA GLY A 68 9.24 -20.30 12.65
C GLY A 68 10.51 -20.04 11.85
N GLU A 69 10.46 -19.03 10.99
CA GLU A 69 11.57 -18.67 10.12
C GLU A 69 12.73 -18.09 10.92
N THR A 70 13.92 -18.66 10.74
CA THR A 70 15.14 -18.21 11.40
C THR A 70 16.14 -17.54 10.46
N ASP A 71 15.83 -17.54 9.15
CA ASP A 71 16.68 -16.89 8.16
C ASP A 71 16.51 -15.37 8.25
N HIS A 72 17.58 -14.70 8.62
CA HIS A 72 17.56 -13.23 8.78
C HIS A 72 17.19 -12.49 7.50
N ALA A 73 17.59 -12.99 6.34
CA ALA A 73 17.24 -12.38 5.07
C ALA A 73 15.73 -12.45 4.79
N ARG A 74 15.10 -13.57 5.12
CA ARG A 74 13.66 -13.76 4.95
C ARG A 74 12.86 -12.89 5.91
N ILE A 75 13.27 -12.85 7.18
CA ILE A 75 12.65 -11.98 8.19
C ILE A 75 12.74 -10.52 7.76
N ARG A 76 13.93 -10.09 7.34
CA ARG A 76 14.15 -8.73 6.88
C ARG A 76 13.29 -8.38 5.66
N SER A 77 13.13 -9.33 4.75
CA SER A 77 12.31 -9.15 3.56
C SER A 77 10.84 -8.90 3.92
N VAL A 78 10.29 -9.66 4.87
CA VAL A 78 8.91 -9.46 5.35
C VAL A 78 8.77 -8.10 6.04
N LEU A 79 9.70 -7.76 6.91
CA LEU A 79 9.68 -6.47 7.61
C LEU A 79 9.78 -5.29 6.62
N THR A 80 10.55 -5.47 5.55
CA THR A 80 10.65 -4.46 4.49
C THR A 80 9.31 -4.25 3.80
N VAL A 81 8.56 -5.32 3.53
CA VAL A 81 7.21 -5.21 2.95
C VAL A 81 6.30 -4.39 3.85
N VAL A 82 6.29 -4.67 5.15
CA VAL A 82 5.47 -3.93 6.13
C VAL A 82 5.87 -2.45 6.16
N LYS A 83 7.16 -2.18 6.19
CA LYS A 83 7.67 -0.81 6.21
C LYS A 83 7.30 -0.03 4.95
N LEU A 84 7.48 -0.64 3.77
CA LEU A 84 7.11 -0.02 2.50
C LEU A 84 5.62 0.25 2.43
N ASN A 85 4.81 -0.69 2.91
CA ASN A 85 3.37 -0.52 2.94
C ASN A 85 2.95 0.68 3.78
N ASN A 86 3.57 0.85 4.95
CA ASN A 86 3.33 2.02 5.82
C ASN A 86 3.73 3.33 5.14
N GLU A 87 4.85 3.34 4.41
CA GLU A 87 5.28 4.53 3.68
C GLU A 87 4.32 4.86 2.53
N LEU A 88 3.79 3.85 1.83
CA LEU A 88 2.80 4.06 0.79
C LEU A 88 1.52 4.68 1.34
N GLU A 89 1.07 4.24 2.51
CA GLU A 89 -0.09 4.82 3.19
C GLU A 89 0.13 6.30 3.50
N ARG A 90 1.31 6.65 3.99
CA ARG A 90 1.66 8.05 4.30
C ARG A 90 1.65 8.91 3.04
N ILE A 91 2.14 8.38 1.92
CA ILE A 91 2.11 9.09 0.64
C ILE A 91 0.66 9.28 0.17
N ALA A 92 -0.18 8.28 0.33
CA ALA A 92 -1.60 8.37 -0.01
C ALA A 92 -2.31 9.45 0.82
N ASP A 93 -2.02 9.51 2.12
CA ASP A 93 -2.57 10.55 3.01
C ASP A 93 -2.17 11.95 2.54
N CYS A 94 -0.93 12.12 2.07
CA CYS A 94 -0.49 13.39 1.49
C CYS A 94 -1.31 13.73 0.25
N GLY A 95 -1.61 12.74 -0.59
CA GLY A 95 -2.44 12.94 -1.78
C GLY A 95 -3.85 13.39 -1.43
N VAL A 96 -4.44 12.80 -0.40
CA VAL A 96 -5.77 13.19 0.07
C VAL A 96 -5.75 14.63 0.57
N ASN A 97 -4.73 15.01 1.32
CA ASN A 97 -4.60 16.39 1.81
C ASN A 97 -4.50 17.40 0.66
N ILE A 98 -3.86 17.03 -0.44
CA ILE A 98 -3.80 17.88 -1.64
C ILE A 98 -5.19 17.99 -2.27
N ALA A 99 -5.94 16.87 -2.33
CA ALA A 99 -7.25 16.83 -2.96
C ALA A 99 -8.33 17.59 -2.18
N GLU A 100 -8.19 17.62 -0.87
CA GLU A 100 -9.11 18.37 -0.01
C GLU A 100 -8.83 19.88 -0.09
#